data_26a4b913d353e6522ee52546fc26e97c
#
_entry.id   26a4b913d353e6522ee52546fc26e97c
#
_cell.length_a   1.000
_cell.length_b   1.000
_cell.length_c   1.000
_cell.angle_alpha   90.00
_cell.angle_beta   90.00
_cell.angle_gamma   90.00
#
_symmetry.space_group_name_H-M   'P 1'
#
loop_
_entity.id
_entity.type
_entity.pdbx_description
1 polymer ?
#
loop_
_entity_poly.entity_id
_entity_poly.type
_entity_poly.pdbx_seq_one_letter_code
_entity_poly.pdbx_strand_id
1 'polypeptide(L)'
;MLIHRVDFNYIRIAMKYLSSYLVGSLLALGSLAGISPTHAQTPSTLEQQKQVPGYYQYSFGDYQITALLDGTNYLAKALFKDIPEAEVNQILKKYYVDQSKGIQTSVNAFLVNTGKELVLVDSGASSCNGPNFGSIYSNLQASGQKPEQVNTILLTHLHPDHVCGISNNGIANFANANIYVSRAELDFWMNPKSVEKLPKAKQAGFLGTVDKIKKAIAPYQAKGQLKTFKASDKINGFDVISSAGHTPGHFGFSLKSKGQEMIFIGDIVHSHTIQFDRPQTAIDFDIDPKKAVETRLKYFAEYAKNGQTVAAPHLPFPGIGHVYSKDAKSYQWIPLHFKD
;
A
#
# COMPACT_ATOMS: atom_id res chain seq x y z
N MET A 1 29.01 22.03 -43.42
CA MET A 1 28.60 22.88 -44.54
C MET A 1 27.43 22.21 -45.22
N LEU A 2 26.23 22.58 -44.84
CA LEU A 2 25.02 22.59 -45.67
C LEU A 2 23.86 23.03 -44.76
N ILE A 3 23.49 24.26 -44.98
CA ILE A 3 22.37 24.98 -44.36
C ILE A 3 21.12 24.61 -45.15
N HIS A 4 20.07 24.08 -44.54
CA HIS A 4 18.74 24.04 -45.18
C HIS A 4 17.87 25.16 -44.63
N ARG A 5 17.50 26.04 -45.58
CA ARG A 5 16.56 27.13 -45.45
C ARG A 5 15.15 26.61 -45.15
N VAL A 6 14.48 27.28 -44.22
CA VAL A 6 13.03 27.18 -44.00
C VAL A 6 12.35 28.26 -44.83
N ASP A 7 11.46 27.87 -45.74
CA ASP A 7 10.66 28.76 -46.60
C ASP A 7 9.51 29.39 -45.80
N PHE A 8 9.54 30.75 -45.80
CA PHE A 8 8.41 31.60 -45.38
C PHE A 8 7.50 31.87 -46.57
N ASN A 9 6.42 31.14 -46.71
CA ASN A 9 5.33 31.49 -47.65
C ASN A 9 3.99 30.91 -47.20
N TYR A 10 3.33 31.57 -46.24
CA TYR A 10 1.87 31.42 -46.04
C TYR A 10 1.32 32.62 -45.22
N ILE A 11 1.52 33.85 -45.72
CA ILE A 11 0.74 35.02 -45.27
C ILE A 11 0.55 35.93 -46.50
N ARG A 12 -0.51 35.69 -47.25
CA ARG A 12 -1.13 36.67 -48.20
C ARG A 12 -2.29 36.00 -48.94
N ILE A 13 -3.48 35.99 -48.36
CA ILE A 13 -4.78 36.06 -49.06
C ILE A 13 -5.83 36.29 -47.95
N ALA A 14 -6.24 37.51 -47.76
CA ALA A 14 -7.56 37.92 -47.28
C ALA A 14 -7.62 39.45 -47.10
N MET A 15 -7.52 40.18 -48.18
CA MET A 15 -8.00 41.56 -48.24
C MET A 15 -8.47 41.84 -49.66
N LYS A 16 -9.75 41.64 -49.89
CA LYS A 16 -10.57 42.26 -50.94
C LYS A 16 -12.01 41.79 -50.76
N TYR A 17 -12.81 42.69 -50.22
CA TYR A 17 -14.14 43.06 -50.64
C TYR A 17 -14.70 44.05 -49.64
N LEU A 18 -14.44 45.30 -49.98
CA LEU A 18 -15.20 46.47 -49.52
C LEU A 18 -16.08 46.89 -50.68
N SER A 19 -17.39 46.93 -50.51
CA SER A 19 -18.19 48.09 -50.97
C SER A 19 -19.68 47.86 -50.76
N SER A 20 -20.27 48.81 -50.06
CA SER A 20 -21.57 49.44 -50.32
C SER A 20 -22.84 48.64 -50.08
N TYR A 21 -23.61 49.07 -49.07
CA TYR A 21 -24.94 49.62 -49.21
C TYR A 21 -25.39 50.41 -48.00
N LEU A 22 -25.95 51.55 -48.27
CA LEU A 22 -26.45 52.58 -47.39
C LEU A 22 -27.86 52.25 -46.87
N VAL A 23 -28.17 52.82 -45.65
CA VAL A 23 -29.47 53.35 -45.19
C VAL A 23 -30.51 52.38 -44.66
N GLY A 24 -30.79 52.55 -43.37
CA GLY A 24 -31.92 51.98 -42.69
C GLY A 24 -31.88 52.32 -41.17
N SER A 25 -32.29 53.55 -40.84
CA SER A 25 -32.44 53.95 -39.44
C SER A 25 -33.59 53.19 -38.79
N LEU A 26 -33.34 52.40 -37.81
CA LEU A 26 -34.32 51.92 -36.84
C LEU A 26 -33.74 52.03 -35.42
N LEU A 27 -34.30 52.90 -34.64
CA LEU A 27 -34.07 53.01 -33.22
C LEU A 27 -34.53 51.71 -32.53
N ALA A 28 -33.57 50.90 -32.13
CA ALA A 28 -33.77 49.83 -31.19
C ALA A 28 -33.10 50.20 -29.86
N LEU A 29 -33.90 50.46 -28.85
CA LEU A 29 -33.45 50.54 -27.45
C LEU A 29 -32.80 49.17 -27.08
N GLY A 30 -31.53 49.09 -27.24
CA GLY A 30 -30.75 47.96 -26.74
C GLY A 30 -30.55 48.07 -25.22
N SER A 31 -31.22 47.24 -24.47
CA SER A 31 -30.93 47.01 -23.07
C SER A 31 -29.43 46.62 -22.94
N LEU A 32 -28.65 47.51 -22.34
CA LEU A 32 -27.31 47.19 -21.85
C LEU A 32 -27.44 46.12 -20.76
N ALA A 33 -27.41 44.85 -21.15
CA ALA A 33 -27.15 43.77 -20.21
C ALA A 33 -25.72 44.02 -19.66
N GLY A 34 -25.65 44.57 -18.47
CA GLY A 34 -24.40 44.76 -17.76
C GLY A 34 -23.68 43.42 -17.63
N ILE A 35 -22.53 43.33 -18.29
CA ILE A 35 -21.54 42.30 -18.01
C ILE A 35 -21.06 42.58 -16.60
N SER A 36 -21.67 41.96 -15.61
CA SER A 36 -21.14 41.94 -14.25
C SER A 36 -19.76 41.31 -14.32
N PRO A 37 -18.72 41.99 -13.84
CA PRO A 37 -17.42 41.35 -13.75
C PRO A 37 -17.59 40.13 -12.86
N THR A 38 -17.35 38.93 -13.41
CA THR A 38 -17.20 37.74 -12.61
C THR A 38 -16.02 37.99 -11.66
N HIS A 39 -16.34 38.39 -10.43
CA HIS A 39 -15.32 38.46 -9.39
C HIS A 39 -14.79 37.04 -9.27
N ALA A 40 -13.51 36.86 -9.51
CA ALA A 40 -12.81 35.66 -9.13
C ALA A 40 -13.14 35.44 -7.65
N GLN A 41 -13.78 34.30 -7.33
CA GLN A 41 -14.07 33.97 -5.95
C GLN A 41 -12.74 33.97 -5.20
N THR A 42 -12.64 34.77 -4.16
CA THR A 42 -11.51 34.73 -3.23
C THR A 42 -11.35 33.28 -2.81
N PRO A 43 -10.14 32.67 -2.90
CA PRO A 43 -9.94 31.33 -2.41
C PRO A 43 -10.47 31.27 -0.98
N SER A 44 -11.33 30.28 -0.69
CA SER A 44 -11.80 30.05 0.66
C SER A 44 -10.59 29.95 1.60
N THR A 45 -10.73 30.51 2.80
CA THR A 45 -9.76 30.34 3.90
C THR A 45 -9.19 28.92 3.83
N LEU A 46 -7.87 28.78 4.09
CA LEU A 46 -7.17 27.48 4.10
C LEU A 46 -7.81 26.54 5.12
N GLU A 47 -9.03 26.09 4.88
CA GLU A 47 -9.57 24.92 5.53
C GLU A 47 -8.74 23.72 5.11
N GLN A 48 -8.28 22.96 6.09
CA GLN A 48 -7.52 21.74 5.84
C GLN A 48 -8.37 20.81 4.96
N GLN A 49 -8.05 20.80 3.67
CA GLN A 49 -8.83 20.02 2.71
C GLN A 49 -8.70 18.53 3.04
N LYS A 50 -9.80 17.81 3.01
CA LYS A 50 -9.82 16.38 3.22
C LYS A 50 -9.00 15.72 2.11
N GLN A 51 -8.04 14.84 2.49
CA GLN A 51 -7.23 14.08 1.53
C GLN A 51 -8.14 13.27 0.59
N VAL A 52 -7.71 13.13 -0.66
CA VAL A 52 -8.35 12.22 -1.63
C VAL A 52 -8.35 10.78 -1.13
N PRO A 53 -9.27 9.91 -1.60
CA PRO A 53 -9.28 8.49 -1.24
C PRO A 53 -7.93 7.84 -1.50
N GLY A 54 -7.46 7.04 -0.54
CA GLY A 54 -6.17 6.37 -0.57
C GLY A 54 -6.23 5.06 -1.34
N TYR A 55 -6.49 5.10 -2.65
CA TYR A 55 -6.35 3.93 -3.52
C TYR A 55 -5.57 4.26 -4.79
N TYR A 56 -4.89 3.26 -5.33
CA TYR A 56 -4.17 3.35 -6.60
C TYR A 56 -4.38 2.06 -7.39
N GLN A 57 -4.81 2.19 -8.64
CA GLN A 57 -5.08 1.05 -9.52
C GLN A 57 -3.93 0.86 -10.50
N TYR A 58 -3.54 -0.39 -10.70
CA TYR A 58 -2.43 -0.79 -11.54
C TYR A 58 -2.79 -2.03 -12.35
N SER A 59 -2.61 -1.97 -13.66
CA SER A 59 -2.80 -3.11 -14.56
C SER A 59 -1.59 -4.05 -14.49
N PHE A 60 -1.82 -5.32 -14.20
CA PHE A 60 -0.81 -6.35 -14.07
C PHE A 60 -1.16 -7.58 -14.92
N GLY A 61 -0.61 -7.65 -16.12
CA GLY A 61 -0.99 -8.67 -17.07
C GLY A 61 -2.49 -8.65 -17.40
N ASP A 62 -3.21 -9.72 -17.07
CA ASP A 62 -4.68 -9.82 -17.22
C ASP A 62 -5.43 -9.38 -15.95
N TYR A 63 -4.74 -8.96 -14.91
CA TYR A 63 -5.31 -8.63 -13.61
C TYR A 63 -5.25 -7.13 -13.34
N GLN A 64 -6.09 -6.67 -12.44
CA GLN A 64 -6.01 -5.32 -11.87
C GLN A 64 -5.65 -5.42 -10.41
N ILE A 65 -4.59 -4.73 -10.02
CA ILE A 65 -4.18 -4.58 -8.62
C ILE A 65 -4.66 -3.22 -8.13
N THR A 66 -5.31 -3.18 -6.98
CA THR A 66 -5.65 -1.93 -6.31
C THR A 66 -4.94 -1.90 -4.97
N ALA A 67 -3.93 -1.03 -4.84
CA ALA A 67 -3.35 -0.71 -3.54
C ALA A 67 -4.35 0.13 -2.75
N LEU A 68 -4.55 -0.21 -1.48
CA LEU A 68 -5.48 0.45 -0.56
C LEU A 68 -4.69 0.92 0.67
N LEU A 69 -4.72 2.21 0.96
CA LEU A 69 -4.11 2.77 2.17
C LEU A 69 -5.08 2.62 3.34
N ASP A 70 -4.64 1.98 4.42
CA ASP A 70 -5.39 1.95 5.68
C ASP A 70 -5.17 3.20 6.51
N GLY A 71 -3.93 3.65 6.55
CA GLY A 71 -3.49 4.83 7.27
C GLY A 71 -1.97 4.90 7.38
N THR A 72 -1.51 5.83 8.20
CA THR A 72 -0.07 6.02 8.47
C THR A 72 0.20 6.12 9.96
N ASN A 73 1.39 5.69 10.36
CA ASN A 73 1.91 5.82 11.71
C ASN A 73 3.34 6.36 11.68
N TYR A 74 3.89 6.64 12.86
CA TYR A 74 5.26 7.09 13.04
C TYR A 74 6.00 6.13 13.96
N LEU A 75 7.01 5.46 13.42
CA LEU A 75 7.84 4.53 14.15
C LEU A 75 8.94 5.29 14.92
N ALA A 76 9.13 4.93 16.19
CA ALA A 76 10.25 5.43 16.96
C ALA A 76 11.57 4.83 16.44
N LYS A 77 12.64 5.61 16.36
CA LYS A 77 13.97 5.15 15.92
C LYS A 77 14.48 3.96 16.74
N ALA A 78 14.19 3.94 18.05
CA ALA A 78 14.58 2.88 18.97
C ALA A 78 13.99 1.49 18.65
N LEU A 79 12.96 1.43 17.80
CA LEU A 79 12.41 0.15 17.32
C LEU A 79 13.37 -0.58 16.38
N PHE A 80 14.24 0.14 15.67
CA PHE A 80 15.26 -0.46 14.80
C PHE A 80 16.46 -0.90 15.64
N LYS A 81 16.83 -2.18 15.53
CA LYS A 81 17.85 -2.82 16.38
C LYS A 81 19.14 -3.02 15.59
N ASP A 82 20.24 -3.18 16.33
CA ASP A 82 21.57 -3.49 15.76
C ASP A 82 22.10 -2.41 14.80
N ILE A 83 21.65 -1.16 15.01
CA ILE A 83 22.13 0.02 14.30
C ILE A 83 22.30 1.20 15.27
N PRO A 84 23.44 1.92 15.25
CA PRO A 84 23.62 3.11 16.06
C PRO A 84 22.63 4.22 15.70
N GLU A 85 22.10 4.93 16.69
CA GLU A 85 21.15 6.03 16.46
C GLU A 85 21.74 7.13 15.57
N ALA A 86 23.03 7.43 15.70
CA ALA A 86 23.72 8.38 14.83
C ALA A 86 23.66 7.97 13.35
N GLU A 87 23.78 6.68 13.07
CA GLU A 87 23.67 6.15 11.70
C GLU A 87 22.23 6.21 11.21
N VAL A 88 21.24 5.88 12.05
CA VAL A 88 19.82 6.07 11.73
C VAL A 88 19.56 7.52 11.32
N ASN A 89 20.05 8.49 12.10
CA ASN A 89 19.87 9.90 11.80
C ASN A 89 20.54 10.31 10.48
N GLN A 90 21.70 9.77 10.14
CA GLN A 90 22.38 10.02 8.87
C GLN A 90 21.57 9.47 7.68
N ILE A 91 21.05 8.24 7.80
CA ILE A 91 20.21 7.63 6.77
C ILE A 91 18.94 8.47 6.56
N LEU A 92 18.23 8.82 7.63
CA LEU A 92 16.99 9.59 7.54
C LEU A 92 17.24 10.99 6.93
N LYS A 93 18.35 11.64 7.28
CA LYS A 93 18.76 12.93 6.68
C LYS A 93 19.05 12.78 5.17
N LYS A 94 19.74 11.71 4.77
CA LYS A 94 20.07 11.41 3.36
C LYS A 94 18.80 11.28 2.51
N TYR A 95 17.73 10.72 3.06
CA TYR A 95 16.45 10.53 2.37
C TYR A 95 15.43 11.64 2.65
N TYR A 96 15.86 12.77 3.25
CA TYR A 96 14.99 13.93 3.55
C TYR A 96 13.76 13.58 4.40
N VAL A 97 13.86 12.57 5.27
CA VAL A 97 12.76 12.17 6.13
C VAL A 97 12.57 13.20 7.25
N ASP A 98 11.34 13.73 7.37
CA ASP A 98 10.97 14.53 8.53
C ASP A 98 10.94 13.64 9.79
N GLN A 99 11.80 13.99 10.75
CA GLN A 99 11.99 13.21 11.98
C GLN A 99 11.22 13.77 13.18
N SER A 100 10.45 14.84 12.99
CA SER A 100 9.75 15.56 14.06
C SER A 100 8.77 14.68 14.83
N LYS A 101 8.14 13.71 14.15
CA LYS A 101 7.17 12.76 14.72
C LYS A 101 7.67 11.31 14.77
N GLY A 102 8.87 11.03 14.23
CA GLY A 102 9.38 9.69 14.02
C GLY A 102 9.48 9.34 12.53
N ILE A 103 9.54 8.07 12.21
CA ILE A 103 9.66 7.56 10.83
C ILE A 103 8.28 7.19 10.34
N GLN A 104 7.75 7.97 9.39
CA GLN A 104 6.44 7.68 8.82
C GLN A 104 6.46 6.31 8.12
N THR A 105 5.46 5.50 8.42
CA THR A 105 5.21 4.21 7.76
C THR A 105 3.74 4.12 7.36
N SER A 106 3.48 3.53 6.20
CA SER A 106 2.13 3.25 5.72
C SER A 106 1.65 1.90 6.24
N VAL A 107 0.34 1.70 6.25
CA VAL A 107 -0.28 0.37 6.27
C VAL A 107 -1.11 0.25 5.00
N ASN A 108 -0.65 -0.60 4.09
CA ASN A 108 -1.29 -0.86 2.80
C ASN A 108 -1.85 -2.28 2.76
N ALA A 109 -2.96 -2.46 2.06
CA ALA A 109 -3.46 -3.76 1.63
C ALA A 109 -3.64 -3.75 0.11
N PHE A 110 -3.77 -4.94 -0.50
CA PHE A 110 -3.78 -5.04 -1.95
C PHE A 110 -4.95 -5.89 -2.42
N LEU A 111 -5.85 -5.28 -3.17
CA LEU A 111 -6.95 -5.99 -3.82
C LEU A 111 -6.52 -6.42 -5.22
N VAL A 112 -6.71 -7.70 -5.52
CA VAL A 112 -6.46 -8.30 -6.83
C VAL A 112 -7.78 -8.69 -7.46
N ASN A 113 -8.10 -8.06 -8.60
CA ASN A 113 -9.21 -8.46 -9.45
C ASN A 113 -8.67 -9.34 -10.58
N THR A 114 -9.03 -10.62 -10.56
CA THR A 114 -8.63 -11.60 -11.58
C THR A 114 -9.61 -11.69 -12.74
N GLY A 115 -10.68 -10.87 -12.74
CA GLY A 115 -11.82 -10.99 -13.65
C GLY A 115 -12.81 -12.11 -13.28
N LYS A 116 -12.43 -13.00 -12.35
CA LYS A 116 -13.28 -14.08 -11.82
C LYS A 116 -13.52 -13.93 -10.32
N GLU A 117 -12.53 -13.45 -9.59
CA GLU A 117 -12.53 -13.32 -8.14
C GLU A 117 -11.88 -12.01 -7.72
N LEU A 118 -12.31 -11.50 -6.57
CA LEU A 118 -11.64 -10.43 -5.84
C LEU A 118 -10.91 -11.04 -4.65
N VAL A 119 -9.58 -10.96 -4.67
CA VAL A 119 -8.69 -11.45 -3.62
C VAL A 119 -8.05 -10.26 -2.92
N LEU A 120 -8.21 -10.15 -1.61
CA LEU A 120 -7.57 -9.13 -0.80
C LEU A 120 -6.35 -9.74 -0.08
N VAL A 121 -5.18 -9.12 -0.21
CA VAL A 121 -3.97 -9.48 0.54
C VAL A 121 -3.82 -8.50 1.68
N ASP A 122 -3.89 -9.00 2.91
CA ASP A 122 -4.03 -8.28 4.17
C ASP A 122 -5.28 -7.36 4.22
N SER A 123 -5.58 -6.78 5.38
CA SER A 123 -6.84 -6.05 5.56
C SER A 123 -6.72 -4.74 6.34
N GLY A 124 -5.52 -4.37 6.76
CA GLY A 124 -5.29 -3.18 7.57
C GLY A 124 -5.57 -3.37 9.07
N ALA A 125 -5.35 -2.31 9.82
CA ALA A 125 -5.46 -2.26 11.28
C ALA A 125 -6.89 -2.00 11.77
N SER A 126 -7.76 -1.43 10.95
CA SER A 126 -9.05 -0.94 11.41
C SER A 126 -8.90 -0.10 12.69
N SER A 127 -9.74 -0.29 13.68
CA SER A 127 -9.66 0.42 14.98
C SER A 127 -8.62 -0.18 15.96
N CYS A 128 -7.96 -1.30 15.62
CA CYS A 128 -7.04 -1.99 16.53
C CYS A 128 -5.81 -1.17 16.94
N ASN A 129 -5.31 -0.30 16.05
CA ASN A 129 -4.09 0.47 16.25
C ASN A 129 -4.34 1.98 16.36
N GLY A 130 -5.59 2.39 16.66
CA GLY A 130 -5.94 3.79 16.92
C GLY A 130 -6.63 4.50 15.75
N PRO A 131 -6.88 5.81 15.89
CA PRO A 131 -7.79 6.55 15.00
C PRO A 131 -7.20 6.89 13.62
N ASN A 132 -5.91 6.69 13.42
CA ASN A 132 -5.24 7.00 12.15
C ASN A 132 -5.39 5.90 11.10
N PHE A 133 -6.10 4.82 11.43
CA PHE A 133 -6.29 3.63 10.60
C PHE A 133 -7.77 3.34 10.35
N GLY A 134 -8.04 2.35 9.51
CA GLY A 134 -9.39 1.88 9.22
C GLY A 134 -9.95 2.34 7.89
N SER A 135 -9.09 2.87 7.00
CA SER A 135 -9.53 3.39 5.70
C SER A 135 -9.62 2.34 4.60
N ILE A 136 -9.16 1.08 4.80
CA ILE A 136 -9.21 0.04 3.76
C ILE A 136 -10.64 -0.13 3.22
N TYR A 137 -11.62 -0.23 4.11
CA TYR A 137 -13.01 -0.45 3.72
C TYR A 137 -13.56 0.70 2.86
N SER A 138 -13.36 1.94 3.28
CA SER A 138 -13.83 3.13 2.55
C SER A 138 -13.06 3.35 1.24
N ASN A 139 -11.74 3.08 1.22
CA ASN A 139 -10.92 3.20 0.02
C ASN A 139 -11.24 2.10 -1.01
N LEU A 140 -11.58 0.90 -0.56
CA LEU A 140 -12.09 -0.16 -1.43
C LEU A 140 -13.40 0.27 -2.10
N GLN A 141 -14.35 0.84 -1.35
CA GLN A 141 -15.60 1.37 -1.91
C GLN A 141 -15.34 2.53 -2.89
N ALA A 142 -14.44 3.46 -2.53
CA ALA A 142 -14.07 4.58 -3.39
C ALA A 142 -13.41 4.11 -4.71
N SER A 143 -12.74 2.94 -4.71
CA SER A 143 -12.17 2.33 -5.91
C SER A 143 -13.20 1.67 -6.83
N GLY A 144 -14.50 1.70 -6.45
CA GLY A 144 -15.61 1.13 -7.22
C GLY A 144 -15.92 -0.33 -6.89
N GLN A 145 -15.25 -0.92 -5.89
CA GLN A 145 -15.49 -2.30 -5.47
C GLN A 145 -16.37 -2.34 -4.21
N LYS A 146 -17.07 -3.45 -4.00
CA LYS A 146 -17.90 -3.64 -2.80
C LYS A 146 -17.30 -4.73 -1.92
N PRO A 147 -17.27 -4.55 -0.58
CA PRO A 147 -16.72 -5.55 0.34
C PRO A 147 -17.34 -6.94 0.20
N GLU A 148 -18.64 -7.01 -0.17
CA GLU A 148 -19.37 -8.26 -0.37
C GLU A 148 -18.90 -9.03 -1.61
N GLN A 149 -18.15 -8.39 -2.51
CA GLN A 149 -17.59 -8.99 -3.72
C GLN A 149 -16.24 -9.67 -3.44
N VAL A 150 -15.60 -9.37 -2.30
CA VAL A 150 -14.34 -10.03 -1.92
C VAL A 150 -14.63 -11.48 -1.55
N ASN A 151 -14.02 -12.41 -2.30
CA ASN A 151 -14.24 -13.85 -2.14
C ASN A 151 -13.19 -14.48 -1.23
N THR A 152 -11.99 -13.93 -1.23
CA THR A 152 -10.81 -14.48 -0.56
C THR A 152 -10.00 -13.37 0.09
N ILE A 153 -9.57 -13.61 1.33
CA ILE A 153 -8.57 -12.77 1.99
C ILE A 153 -7.38 -13.63 2.35
N LEU A 154 -6.20 -13.24 1.87
CA LEU A 154 -4.92 -13.89 2.16
C LEU A 154 -4.21 -13.07 3.23
N LEU A 155 -4.03 -13.62 4.41
CA LEU A 155 -3.28 -12.95 5.48
C LEU A 155 -1.82 -13.41 5.45
N THR A 156 -0.90 -12.44 5.32
CA THR A 156 0.53 -12.70 5.37
C THR A 156 0.95 -13.22 6.75
N HIS A 157 0.36 -12.63 7.78
CA HIS A 157 0.51 -13.01 9.20
C HIS A 157 -0.62 -12.39 10.04
N LEU A 158 -0.59 -12.54 11.37
CA LEU A 158 -1.69 -12.13 12.23
C LEU A 158 -1.40 -10.90 13.12
N HIS A 159 -0.43 -10.04 12.79
CA HIS A 159 -0.35 -8.76 13.51
C HIS A 159 -1.60 -7.91 13.26
N PRO A 160 -1.97 -7.05 14.21
CA PRO A 160 -3.24 -6.31 14.17
C PRO A 160 -3.45 -5.46 12.92
N ASP A 161 -2.39 -4.90 12.37
CA ASP A 161 -2.43 -4.07 11.15
C ASP A 161 -2.55 -4.84 9.84
N HIS A 162 -2.63 -6.16 9.91
CA HIS A 162 -2.92 -7.06 8.79
C HIS A 162 -4.26 -7.78 8.95
N VAL A 163 -4.64 -8.12 10.19
CA VAL A 163 -5.81 -8.97 10.43
C VAL A 163 -7.04 -8.20 10.90
N CYS A 164 -6.89 -7.06 11.58
CA CYS A 164 -8.04 -6.43 12.24
C CYS A 164 -9.09 -5.88 11.27
N GLY A 165 -8.70 -5.51 10.06
CA GLY A 165 -9.61 -5.01 9.04
C GLY A 165 -10.65 -6.00 8.53
N ILE A 166 -10.47 -7.33 8.79
CA ILE A 166 -11.48 -8.31 8.37
C ILE A 166 -12.80 -8.17 9.13
N SER A 167 -12.78 -7.62 10.35
CA SER A 167 -14.01 -7.46 11.14
C SER A 167 -14.02 -6.15 11.93
N ASN A 168 -15.20 -5.72 12.33
CA ASN A 168 -15.40 -4.57 13.22
C ASN A 168 -16.46 -4.92 14.26
N ASN A 169 -16.14 -4.75 15.54
CA ASN A 169 -17.05 -5.03 16.67
C ASN A 169 -17.73 -6.41 16.58
N GLY A 170 -16.99 -7.45 16.16
CA GLY A 170 -17.51 -8.81 16.02
C GLY A 170 -18.36 -9.06 14.77
N ILE A 171 -18.44 -8.10 13.87
CA ILE A 171 -19.14 -8.21 12.58
C ILE A 171 -18.10 -8.36 11.46
N ALA A 172 -18.30 -9.35 10.58
CA ALA A 172 -17.43 -9.55 9.42
C ALA A 172 -17.60 -8.40 8.43
N ASN A 173 -16.50 -7.72 8.08
CA ASN A 173 -16.50 -6.66 7.07
C ASN A 173 -16.60 -7.20 5.63
N PHE A 174 -16.16 -8.45 5.41
CA PHE A 174 -16.18 -9.14 4.12
C PHE A 174 -16.98 -10.43 4.26
N ALA A 175 -18.30 -10.30 4.31
CA ALA A 175 -19.23 -11.35 4.73
C ALA A 175 -19.14 -12.65 3.88
N ASN A 176 -18.72 -12.53 2.61
CA ASN A 176 -18.64 -13.65 1.66
C ASN A 176 -17.21 -14.23 1.52
N ALA A 177 -16.21 -13.61 2.17
CA ALA A 177 -14.83 -14.03 2.01
C ALA A 177 -14.47 -15.26 2.84
N ASN A 178 -13.66 -16.16 2.26
CA ASN A 178 -12.86 -17.09 3.03
C ASN A 178 -11.54 -16.44 3.41
N ILE A 179 -11.16 -16.55 4.69
CA ILE A 179 -9.92 -16.00 5.24
C ILE A 179 -8.88 -17.11 5.28
N TYR A 180 -7.76 -16.92 4.62
CA TYR A 180 -6.66 -17.87 4.60
C TYR A 180 -5.50 -17.36 5.44
N VAL A 181 -5.06 -18.18 6.39
CA VAL A 181 -3.91 -17.92 7.25
C VAL A 181 -3.03 -19.17 7.31
N SER A 182 -1.71 -19.00 7.45
CA SER A 182 -0.86 -20.16 7.59
C SER A 182 -1.18 -20.95 8.88
N ARG A 183 -1.11 -22.27 8.81
CA ARG A 183 -1.31 -23.13 9.98
C ARG A 183 -0.33 -22.77 11.09
N ALA A 184 0.93 -22.56 10.73
CA ALA A 184 1.99 -22.24 11.69
C ALA A 184 1.74 -20.89 12.41
N GLU A 185 1.17 -19.90 11.70
CA GLU A 185 0.81 -18.60 12.29
C GLU A 185 -0.32 -18.75 13.30
N LEU A 186 -1.40 -19.43 12.91
CA LEU A 186 -2.55 -19.65 13.78
C LEU A 186 -2.14 -20.48 15.02
N ASP A 187 -1.35 -21.52 14.84
CA ASP A 187 -0.88 -22.37 15.94
C ASP A 187 0.03 -21.59 16.90
N PHE A 188 0.88 -20.68 16.41
CA PHE A 188 1.73 -19.84 17.26
C PHE A 188 0.90 -18.88 18.13
N TRP A 189 -0.01 -18.12 17.53
CA TRP A 189 -0.78 -17.10 18.25
C TRP A 189 -1.84 -17.70 19.18
N MET A 190 -2.39 -18.86 18.83
CA MET A 190 -3.43 -19.53 19.63
C MET A 190 -2.87 -20.46 20.72
N ASN A 191 -1.56 -20.74 20.71
CA ASN A 191 -0.94 -21.57 21.73
C ASN A 191 -0.61 -20.73 23.00
N PRO A 192 -1.24 -21.05 24.16
CA PRO A 192 -0.99 -20.30 25.38
C PRO A 192 0.48 -20.37 25.88
N LYS A 193 1.25 -21.40 25.45
CA LYS A 193 2.66 -21.52 25.79
C LYS A 193 3.57 -20.60 24.96
N SER A 194 3.09 -20.00 23.89
CA SER A 194 3.91 -19.10 23.07
C SER A 194 4.36 -17.86 23.85
N VAL A 195 3.52 -17.32 24.72
CA VAL A 195 3.86 -16.17 25.56
C VAL A 195 5.00 -16.45 26.53
N GLU A 196 5.11 -17.70 27.02
CA GLU A 196 6.14 -18.08 28.00
C GLU A 196 7.56 -18.01 27.42
N LYS A 197 7.70 -18.10 26.09
CA LYS A 197 8.97 -18.01 25.37
C LYS A 197 9.47 -16.59 25.20
N LEU A 198 8.63 -15.58 25.48
CA LEU A 198 8.97 -14.18 25.30
C LEU A 198 9.53 -13.56 26.58
N PRO A 199 10.41 -12.55 26.46
CA PRO A 199 10.81 -11.73 27.61
C PRO A 199 9.59 -11.17 28.35
N LYS A 200 9.63 -11.12 29.67
CA LYS A 200 8.49 -10.67 30.51
C LYS A 200 7.94 -9.31 30.07
N ALA A 201 8.81 -8.40 29.65
CA ALA A 201 8.40 -7.07 29.18
C ALA A 201 7.53 -7.10 27.90
N LYS A 202 7.63 -8.16 27.09
CA LYS A 202 6.84 -8.33 25.84
C LYS A 202 5.54 -9.12 26.03
N GLN A 203 5.39 -9.84 27.16
CA GLN A 203 4.27 -10.77 27.35
C GLN A 203 2.90 -10.08 27.37
N ALA A 204 2.78 -8.92 28.02
CA ALA A 204 1.52 -8.17 28.07
C ALA A 204 1.09 -7.69 26.66
N GLY A 205 2.04 -7.16 25.88
CA GLY A 205 1.79 -6.77 24.48
C GLY A 205 1.36 -7.93 23.60
N PHE A 206 2.01 -9.09 23.75
CA PHE A 206 1.66 -10.31 23.06
C PHE A 206 0.22 -10.76 23.36
N LEU A 207 -0.16 -10.81 24.64
CA LEU A 207 -1.51 -11.16 25.04
C LEU A 207 -2.57 -10.19 24.51
N GLY A 208 -2.26 -8.87 24.49
CA GLY A 208 -3.10 -7.87 23.86
C GLY A 208 -3.27 -8.09 22.35
N THR A 209 -2.21 -8.53 21.67
CA THR A 209 -2.26 -8.91 20.25
C THR A 209 -3.13 -10.15 20.05
N VAL A 210 -2.97 -11.20 20.87
CA VAL A 210 -3.80 -12.41 20.84
C VAL A 210 -5.29 -12.09 21.01
N ASP A 211 -5.65 -11.19 21.92
CA ASP A 211 -7.05 -10.75 22.11
C ASP A 211 -7.61 -10.09 20.85
N LYS A 212 -6.85 -9.17 20.22
CA LYS A 212 -7.23 -8.53 18.96
C LYS A 212 -7.43 -9.55 17.84
N ILE A 213 -6.50 -10.49 17.67
CA ILE A 213 -6.60 -11.56 16.67
C ILE A 213 -7.87 -12.39 16.89
N LYS A 214 -8.11 -12.87 18.11
CA LYS A 214 -9.31 -13.64 18.44
C LYS A 214 -10.59 -12.92 18.08
N LYS A 215 -10.69 -11.63 18.41
CA LYS A 215 -11.85 -10.80 18.07
C LYS A 215 -12.02 -10.65 16.55
N ALA A 216 -10.92 -10.46 15.82
CA ALA A 216 -10.96 -10.30 14.37
C ALA A 216 -11.43 -11.56 13.65
N ILE A 217 -10.91 -12.73 14.02
CA ILE A 217 -11.22 -14.01 13.34
C ILE A 217 -12.53 -14.67 13.78
N ALA A 218 -13.07 -14.32 14.94
CA ALA A 218 -14.23 -14.98 15.52
C ALA A 218 -15.45 -15.08 14.58
N PRO A 219 -15.90 -14.03 13.88
CA PRO A 219 -17.07 -14.11 13.01
C PRO A 219 -16.86 -15.07 11.83
N TYR A 220 -15.61 -15.23 11.36
CA TYR A 220 -15.26 -16.16 10.28
C TYR A 220 -15.11 -17.60 10.78
N GLN A 221 -14.57 -17.79 11.98
CA GLN A 221 -14.53 -19.11 12.62
C GLN A 221 -15.93 -19.67 12.82
N ALA A 222 -16.86 -18.84 13.33
CA ALA A 222 -18.24 -19.24 13.57
C ALA A 222 -18.99 -19.71 12.30
N LYS A 223 -18.58 -19.19 11.12
CA LYS A 223 -19.16 -19.56 9.82
C LYS A 223 -18.35 -20.61 9.06
N GLY A 224 -17.25 -21.13 9.62
CA GLY A 224 -16.36 -22.04 8.92
C GLY A 224 -15.62 -21.40 7.73
N GLN A 225 -15.50 -20.08 7.69
CA GLN A 225 -14.81 -19.31 6.65
C GLN A 225 -13.32 -19.08 6.95
N LEU A 226 -12.84 -19.37 8.17
CA LEU A 226 -11.40 -19.34 8.48
C LEU A 226 -10.77 -20.64 8.00
N LYS A 227 -9.83 -20.53 7.04
CA LYS A 227 -9.11 -21.64 6.41
C LYS A 227 -7.63 -21.55 6.74
N THR A 228 -6.95 -22.68 6.75
CA THR A 228 -5.49 -22.71 6.95
C THR A 228 -4.79 -23.32 5.75
N PHE A 229 -3.55 -22.85 5.49
CA PHE A 229 -2.70 -23.35 4.43
C PHE A 229 -1.30 -23.72 4.93
N LYS A 230 -0.53 -24.41 4.09
CA LYS A 230 0.88 -24.80 4.27
C LYS A 230 1.73 -24.27 3.12
N ALA A 231 3.05 -24.33 3.27
CA ALA A 231 4.01 -23.83 2.28
C ALA A 231 3.91 -24.47 0.88
N SER A 232 3.32 -25.66 0.77
CA SER A 232 3.15 -26.37 -0.51
C SER A 232 1.85 -26.02 -1.24
N ASP A 233 0.97 -25.25 -0.62
CA ASP A 233 -0.37 -25.02 -1.16
C ASP A 233 -0.35 -23.89 -2.20
N LYS A 234 -1.36 -23.91 -3.07
CA LYS A 234 -1.75 -22.80 -3.92
C LYS A 234 -3.14 -22.34 -3.54
N ILE A 235 -3.38 -21.05 -3.50
CA ILE A 235 -4.67 -20.49 -3.11
C ILE A 235 -5.13 -19.54 -4.21
N ASN A 236 -6.18 -19.91 -4.94
CA ASN A 236 -6.81 -19.09 -5.97
C ASN A 236 -5.82 -18.49 -6.98
N GLY A 237 -4.84 -19.29 -7.42
CA GLY A 237 -3.82 -18.88 -8.39
C GLY A 237 -2.57 -18.25 -7.77
N PHE A 238 -2.55 -18.01 -6.45
CA PHE A 238 -1.38 -17.52 -5.74
C PHE A 238 -0.50 -18.69 -5.27
N ASP A 239 0.80 -18.57 -5.52
CA ASP A 239 1.81 -19.41 -4.89
C ASP A 239 2.14 -18.83 -3.51
N VAL A 240 2.28 -19.67 -2.49
CA VAL A 240 2.67 -19.23 -1.14
C VAL A 240 4.19 -19.27 -0.99
N ILE A 241 4.76 -18.23 -0.38
CA ILE A 241 6.21 -18.06 -0.20
C ILE A 241 6.51 -18.00 1.29
N SER A 242 7.19 -19.02 1.83
CA SER A 242 7.58 -19.02 3.24
C SER A 242 8.60 -17.92 3.53
N SER A 243 8.23 -16.99 4.39
CA SER A 243 9.06 -15.85 4.79
C SER A 243 9.07 -15.67 6.32
N ALA A 244 9.13 -16.79 7.04
CA ALA A 244 9.16 -16.81 8.50
C ALA A 244 10.33 -15.99 9.07
N GLY A 245 10.10 -15.42 10.26
CA GLY A 245 11.06 -14.60 11.02
C GLY A 245 10.35 -13.47 11.74
N HIS A 246 9.72 -12.56 11.00
CA HIS A 246 8.87 -11.52 11.59
C HIS A 246 7.82 -12.13 12.51
N THR A 247 7.08 -13.12 12.02
CA THR A 247 6.38 -14.11 12.84
C THR A 247 6.76 -15.51 12.39
N PRO A 248 6.55 -16.56 13.22
CA PRO A 248 6.92 -17.93 12.86
C PRO A 248 6.17 -18.49 11.66
N GLY A 249 4.96 -18.02 11.43
CA GLY A 249 4.12 -18.45 10.32
C GLY A 249 3.91 -17.40 9.25
N HIS A 250 4.81 -16.41 9.14
CA HIS A 250 4.75 -15.38 8.14
C HIS A 250 4.97 -15.93 6.73
N PHE A 251 4.11 -15.52 5.78
CA PHE A 251 4.17 -15.87 4.37
C PHE A 251 3.98 -14.66 3.48
N GLY A 252 4.65 -14.65 2.33
CA GLY A 252 4.29 -13.84 1.19
C GLY A 252 3.47 -14.63 0.18
N PHE A 253 2.98 -13.92 -0.85
CA PHE A 253 2.20 -14.52 -1.94
C PHE A 253 2.74 -14.07 -3.28
N SER A 254 2.92 -14.99 -4.23
CA SER A 254 3.31 -14.68 -5.60
C SER A 254 2.13 -14.86 -6.55
N LEU A 255 1.95 -13.89 -7.44
CA LEU A 255 0.95 -13.90 -8.49
C LEU A 255 1.64 -13.71 -9.84
N LYS A 256 1.30 -14.56 -10.83
CA LYS A 256 1.86 -14.51 -12.17
C LYS A 256 0.79 -14.21 -13.21
N SER A 257 1.09 -13.31 -14.14
CA SER A 257 0.25 -13.01 -15.29
C SER A 257 1.07 -12.52 -16.48
N LYS A 258 0.87 -13.09 -17.66
CA LYS A 258 1.55 -12.70 -18.92
C LYS A 258 3.08 -12.56 -18.81
N GLY A 259 3.73 -13.50 -18.14
CA GLY A 259 5.19 -13.48 -17.95
C GLY A 259 5.71 -12.49 -16.91
N GLN A 260 4.83 -11.75 -16.25
CA GLN A 260 5.15 -10.89 -15.11
C GLN A 260 4.90 -11.62 -13.80
N GLU A 261 5.65 -11.27 -12.75
CA GLU A 261 5.45 -11.78 -11.40
C GLU A 261 5.39 -10.63 -10.40
N MET A 262 4.38 -10.64 -9.55
CA MET A 262 4.23 -9.72 -8.42
C MET A 262 4.25 -10.51 -7.12
N ILE A 263 5.01 -10.01 -6.14
CA ILE A 263 5.14 -10.64 -4.84
C ILE A 263 4.63 -9.70 -3.75
N PHE A 264 3.64 -10.16 -3.02
CA PHE A 264 3.11 -9.53 -1.80
C PHE A 264 3.95 -10.03 -0.64
N ILE A 265 4.84 -9.17 -0.12
CA ILE A 265 5.94 -9.62 0.74
C ILE A 265 5.62 -9.61 2.24
N GLY A 266 4.48 -9.04 2.65
CA GLY A 266 4.19 -8.82 4.07
C GLY A 266 5.30 -8.02 4.75
N ASP A 267 5.61 -8.38 5.99
CA ASP A 267 6.50 -7.63 6.88
C ASP A 267 7.95 -8.08 6.83
N ILE A 268 8.43 -8.39 5.61
CA ILE A 268 9.88 -8.55 5.39
C ILE A 268 10.61 -7.24 5.67
N VAL A 269 9.93 -6.09 5.51
CA VAL A 269 10.51 -4.74 5.66
C VAL A 269 9.49 -3.73 6.17
N HIS A 270 9.94 -2.78 7.03
CA HIS A 270 9.12 -1.72 7.62
C HIS A 270 9.60 -0.31 7.28
N SER A 271 10.79 -0.17 6.72
CA SER A 271 11.36 1.13 6.36
C SER A 271 12.07 1.07 5.02
N HIS A 272 11.59 1.88 4.06
CA HIS A 272 12.21 2.03 2.74
C HIS A 272 13.58 2.74 2.78
N THR A 273 13.96 3.28 3.93
CA THR A 273 15.24 3.97 4.12
C THR A 273 16.20 3.10 4.94
N ILE A 274 15.90 2.89 6.23
CA ILE A 274 16.82 2.23 7.16
C ILE A 274 17.10 0.80 6.73
N GLN A 275 16.05 -0.02 6.51
CA GLN A 275 16.23 -1.43 6.20
C GLN A 275 16.61 -1.71 4.75
N PHE A 276 16.59 -0.71 3.88
CA PHE A 276 17.18 -0.79 2.55
C PHE A 276 18.67 -0.43 2.56
N ASP A 277 19.08 0.61 3.30
CA ASP A 277 20.50 0.94 3.45
C ASP A 277 21.24 -0.04 4.37
N ARG A 278 20.55 -0.59 5.38
CA ARG A 278 21.06 -1.54 6.38
C ARG A 278 20.10 -2.74 6.50
N PRO A 279 20.07 -3.67 5.53
CA PRO A 279 19.10 -4.75 5.51
C PRO A 279 19.26 -5.76 6.67
N GLN A 280 20.40 -5.75 7.36
CA GLN A 280 20.65 -6.52 8.58
C GLN A 280 19.99 -5.91 9.84
N THR A 281 19.35 -4.73 9.74
CA THR A 281 18.68 -4.09 10.86
C THR A 281 17.35 -4.78 11.15
N ALA A 282 17.22 -5.40 12.34
CA ALA A 282 15.95 -5.96 12.81
C ALA A 282 15.02 -4.87 13.32
N ILE A 283 13.74 -5.21 13.54
CA ILE A 283 12.79 -4.32 14.20
C ILE A 283 12.20 -4.99 15.45
N ASP A 284 11.83 -4.22 16.45
CA ASP A 284 11.37 -4.74 17.75
C ASP A 284 10.06 -5.56 17.67
N PHE A 285 9.39 -5.51 16.54
CA PHE A 285 8.20 -6.30 16.23
C PHE A 285 8.52 -7.74 15.79
N ASP A 286 9.78 -8.01 15.40
CA ASP A 286 10.20 -9.34 14.98
C ASP A 286 10.15 -10.33 16.17
N ILE A 287 9.44 -11.44 16.00
CA ILE A 287 9.41 -12.54 16.98
C ILE A 287 10.75 -13.28 16.99
N ASP A 288 11.35 -13.50 15.84
CA ASP A 288 12.71 -14.02 15.66
C ASP A 288 13.53 -13.04 14.82
N PRO A 289 14.18 -12.05 15.45
CA PRO A 289 14.93 -11.00 14.75
C PRO A 289 16.02 -11.54 13.83
N LYS A 290 16.74 -12.59 14.25
CA LYS A 290 17.80 -13.20 13.45
C LYS A 290 17.22 -13.81 12.18
N LYS A 291 16.14 -14.58 12.32
CA LYS A 291 15.47 -15.20 11.18
C LYS A 291 14.82 -14.19 10.25
N ALA A 292 14.24 -13.12 10.79
CA ALA A 292 13.67 -12.02 10.01
C ALA A 292 14.72 -11.34 9.14
N VAL A 293 15.91 -11.08 9.69
CA VAL A 293 17.05 -10.54 8.95
C VAL A 293 17.53 -11.51 7.86
N GLU A 294 17.72 -12.80 8.17
CA GLU A 294 18.11 -13.82 7.18
C GLU A 294 17.11 -13.88 6.02
N THR A 295 15.82 -13.85 6.34
CA THR A 295 14.70 -13.85 5.37
C THR A 295 14.76 -12.61 4.47
N ARG A 296 14.93 -11.42 5.06
CA ARG A 296 15.06 -10.16 4.31
C ARG A 296 16.25 -10.17 3.37
N LEU A 297 17.43 -10.54 3.86
CA LEU A 297 18.65 -10.61 3.05
C LEU A 297 18.49 -11.55 1.86
N LYS A 298 17.92 -12.74 2.09
CA LYS A 298 17.62 -13.71 1.02
C LYS A 298 16.71 -13.10 -0.04
N TYR A 299 15.57 -12.58 0.37
CA TYR A 299 14.54 -12.13 -0.57
C TYR A 299 14.89 -10.82 -1.26
N PHE A 300 15.57 -9.89 -0.58
CA PHE A 300 16.06 -8.68 -1.24
C PHE A 300 17.06 -9.00 -2.36
N ALA A 301 17.96 -9.93 -2.12
CA ALA A 301 18.90 -10.40 -3.16
C ALA A 301 18.18 -11.06 -4.34
N GLU A 302 17.16 -11.87 -4.05
CA GLU A 302 16.35 -12.54 -5.06
C GLU A 302 15.52 -11.54 -5.89
N TYR A 303 14.81 -10.62 -5.23
CA TYR A 303 13.97 -9.62 -5.90
C TYR A 303 14.81 -8.67 -6.76
N ALA A 304 15.97 -8.21 -6.24
CA ALA A 304 16.88 -7.35 -6.99
C ALA A 304 17.48 -8.05 -8.21
N LYS A 305 17.84 -9.34 -8.08
CA LYS A 305 18.40 -10.13 -9.18
C LYS A 305 17.39 -10.38 -10.29
N ASN A 306 16.14 -10.67 -9.92
CA ASN A 306 15.11 -11.10 -10.88
C ASN A 306 14.26 -9.93 -11.40
N GLY A 307 14.40 -8.72 -10.82
CA GLY A 307 13.61 -7.55 -11.21
C GLY A 307 12.11 -7.70 -10.93
N GLN A 308 11.75 -8.51 -9.93
CA GLN A 308 10.35 -8.79 -9.59
C GLN A 308 9.64 -7.53 -9.09
N THR A 309 8.35 -7.40 -9.42
CA THR A 309 7.49 -6.38 -8.82
C THR A 309 7.12 -6.82 -7.40
N VAL A 310 7.29 -5.92 -6.45
CA VAL A 310 7.04 -6.16 -5.03
C VAL A 310 5.91 -5.27 -4.54
N ALA A 311 4.97 -5.83 -3.78
CA ALA A 311 3.92 -5.12 -3.07
C ALA A 311 4.14 -5.28 -1.56
N ALA A 312 4.30 -4.18 -0.83
CA ALA A 312 4.73 -4.15 0.56
C ALA A 312 3.80 -3.28 1.44
N PRO A 313 3.28 -3.81 2.56
CA PRO A 313 2.36 -3.09 3.44
C PRO A 313 2.95 -1.81 4.02
N HIS A 314 4.23 -1.82 4.41
CA HIS A 314 4.84 -0.74 5.18
C HIS A 314 5.71 0.21 4.39
N LEU A 315 5.78 0.06 3.06
CA LEU A 315 6.47 1.01 2.20
C LEU A 315 5.53 2.17 1.82
N PRO A 316 6.09 3.34 1.45
CA PRO A 316 5.28 4.51 1.09
C PRO A 316 4.21 4.15 0.06
N PHE A 317 2.96 4.57 0.30
CA PHE A 317 1.85 4.33 -0.61
C PHE A 317 2.21 4.75 -2.06
N PRO A 318 1.88 3.95 -3.08
CA PRO A 318 1.03 2.76 -3.08
C PRO A 318 1.71 1.45 -2.63
N GLY A 319 2.95 1.47 -2.16
CA GLY A 319 3.66 0.30 -1.66
C GLY A 319 4.09 -0.70 -2.74
N ILE A 320 3.98 -0.35 -4.03
CA ILE A 320 4.32 -1.20 -5.17
C ILE A 320 5.59 -0.65 -5.84
N GLY A 321 6.53 -1.52 -6.20
CA GLY A 321 7.79 -1.12 -6.84
C GLY A 321 8.78 -2.27 -6.97
N HIS A 322 10.06 -1.93 -6.99
CA HIS A 322 11.16 -2.87 -7.16
C HIS A 322 12.23 -2.69 -6.10
N VAL A 323 12.93 -3.77 -5.78
CA VAL A 323 14.14 -3.76 -4.97
C VAL A 323 15.34 -3.65 -5.94
N TYR A 324 16.13 -2.60 -5.80
CA TYR A 324 17.35 -2.42 -6.58
C TYR A 324 18.56 -2.63 -5.68
N SER A 325 19.53 -3.44 -6.13
CA SER A 325 20.81 -3.62 -5.44
C SER A 325 21.76 -2.48 -5.81
N LYS A 326 22.15 -1.65 -4.85
CA LYS A 326 23.13 -0.58 -5.03
C LYS A 326 24.55 -1.15 -5.05
N ASP A 327 24.78 -2.13 -4.19
CA ASP A 327 26.02 -2.86 -3.98
C ASP A 327 25.73 -4.21 -3.32
N ALA A 328 26.75 -4.98 -2.95
CA ALA A 328 26.56 -6.28 -2.30
C ALA A 328 25.94 -6.22 -0.89
N LYS A 329 25.75 -5.03 -0.30
CA LYS A 329 25.38 -4.85 1.13
C LYS A 329 24.16 -3.98 1.34
N SER A 330 23.75 -3.22 0.33
CA SER A 330 22.66 -2.26 0.45
C SER A 330 21.75 -2.25 -0.78
N TYR A 331 20.52 -1.84 -0.55
CA TYR A 331 19.46 -1.81 -1.57
C TYR A 331 18.83 -0.43 -1.65
N GLN A 332 17.95 -0.27 -2.62
CA GLN A 332 17.11 0.90 -2.78
C GLN A 332 15.71 0.47 -3.21
N TRP A 333 14.72 1.10 -2.62
CA TRP A 333 13.35 1.01 -3.08
C TRP A 333 13.16 1.89 -4.32
N ILE A 334 12.68 1.31 -5.42
CA ILE A 334 12.30 2.01 -6.63
C ILE A 334 10.77 1.91 -6.74
N PRO A 335 10.04 2.97 -6.41
CA PRO A 335 8.58 2.95 -6.50
C PRO A 335 8.14 2.80 -7.95
N LEU A 336 6.97 2.19 -8.14
CA LEU A 336 6.34 2.08 -9.46
C LEU A 336 6.06 3.47 -10.03
N HIS A 337 6.30 3.64 -11.33
CA HIS A 337 5.85 4.83 -12.03
C HIS A 337 4.32 4.86 -12.12
N PHE A 338 3.75 6.07 -12.05
CA PHE A 338 2.33 6.23 -12.34
C PHE A 338 2.04 5.74 -13.76
N LYS A 339 0.99 4.94 -13.89
CA LYS A 339 0.48 4.46 -15.18
C LYS A 339 -1.00 4.80 -15.27
N ASP A 340 -1.38 5.30 -16.42
CA ASP A 340 -2.78 5.60 -16.77
C ASP A 340 -3.59 4.33 -17.00
#